data_388dbbf741aa9927f82a257969592b89
#
_entry.id   388dbbf741aa9927f82a257969592b89
#
_cell.length_a   1.000
_cell.length_b   1.000
_cell.length_c   1.000
_cell.angle_alpha   90.00
_cell.angle_beta   90.00
_cell.angle_gamma   90.00
#
_symmetry.space_group_name_H-M   'P 1'
#
loop_
_entity.id
_entity.type
_entity.pdbx_description
1 polymer ?
#
loop_
_entity_poly.entity_id
_entity_poly.type
_entity_poly.pdbx_seq_one_letter_code
_entity_poly.pdbx_strand_id
1 'polypeptide(L)'
;MEEYFRYGETELSHLRRQDERLAEVIDRVGMVKRRVIPDLFAALVHTIVGQQISTRAHETIWQRIQAVIGPVTPAVIDALPPETLRNLGLSLRKVGYIRSAARKIIDGEFDIDALRDLPDEEVCARLSALEGIGVWSAEMLMLHSLQRPDILSYGDLAVRRGLRMLHGHREIDRALSEKYRRRYSPCGSVACIYLWAVSSGAIAELKDHGLKRQPHGNPKKS
;
A
#
# COMPACT_ATOMS: atom_id res chain seq x y z
N MET A 1 -10.31 -7.83 -16.61
CA MET A 1 -9.01 -8.56 -16.67
C MET A 1 -8.21 -8.15 -15.44
N GLU A 2 -7.57 -9.08 -14.73
CA GLU A 2 -6.70 -8.71 -13.60
C GLU A 2 -5.41 -8.07 -14.14
N GLU A 3 -5.03 -6.93 -13.56
CA GLU A 3 -3.80 -6.25 -13.91
C GLU A 3 -2.78 -6.39 -12.79
N TYR A 4 -1.49 -6.45 -13.18
CA TYR A 4 -0.38 -6.64 -12.26
C TYR A 4 0.64 -5.53 -12.41
N PHE A 5 1.37 -5.24 -11.35
CA PHE A 5 2.48 -4.29 -11.36
C PHE A 5 3.50 -4.71 -12.42
N ARG A 6 3.89 -3.74 -13.27
CA ARG A 6 4.75 -3.99 -14.43
C ARG A 6 6.20 -3.87 -14.02
N TYR A 7 6.93 -4.96 -14.12
CA TYR A 7 8.38 -5.00 -13.98
C TYR A 7 8.93 -6.23 -14.68
N GLY A 8 10.25 -6.27 -14.90
CA GLY A 8 10.90 -7.35 -15.61
C GLY A 8 12.35 -7.55 -15.19
N GLU A 9 13.13 -8.14 -16.09
CA GLU A 9 14.52 -8.47 -15.81
C GLU A 9 15.41 -7.23 -15.62
N THR A 10 15.04 -6.09 -16.17
CA THR A 10 15.78 -4.83 -15.97
C THR A 10 15.82 -4.43 -14.49
N GLU A 11 14.65 -4.39 -13.84
CA GLU A 11 14.50 -4.05 -12.43
C GLU A 11 15.13 -5.14 -11.52
N LEU A 12 14.91 -6.42 -11.89
CA LEU A 12 15.45 -7.53 -11.13
C LEU A 12 16.98 -7.56 -11.18
N SER A 13 17.57 -7.37 -12.36
CA SER A 13 19.02 -7.29 -12.51
C SER A 13 19.61 -6.08 -11.77
N HIS A 14 18.92 -4.94 -11.74
CA HIS A 14 19.33 -3.81 -10.92
C HIS A 14 19.38 -4.20 -9.45
N LEU A 15 18.30 -4.73 -8.89
CA LEU A 15 18.21 -5.09 -7.47
C LEU A 15 19.23 -6.16 -7.08
N ARG A 16 19.48 -7.16 -7.94
CA ARG A 16 20.51 -8.19 -7.70
C ARG A 16 21.90 -7.58 -7.56
N ARG A 17 22.24 -6.58 -8.37
CA ARG A 17 23.55 -5.90 -8.27
C ARG A 17 23.68 -5.04 -7.02
N GLN A 18 22.56 -4.50 -6.52
CA GLN A 18 22.59 -3.62 -5.36
C GLN A 18 22.63 -4.36 -4.02
N ASP A 19 22.14 -5.62 -3.99
CA ASP A 19 21.98 -6.34 -2.73
C ASP A 19 22.00 -7.86 -2.95
N GLU A 20 23.09 -8.52 -2.54
CA GLU A 20 23.29 -9.97 -2.68
C GLU A 20 22.19 -10.77 -1.95
N ARG A 21 21.76 -10.31 -0.76
CA ARG A 21 20.73 -11.01 0.00
C ARG A 21 19.36 -10.90 -0.69
N LEU A 22 19.06 -9.74 -1.27
CA LEU A 22 17.85 -9.58 -2.07
C LEU A 22 17.95 -10.39 -3.37
N ALA A 23 19.12 -10.50 -3.97
CA ALA A 23 19.37 -11.36 -5.13
C ALA A 23 18.99 -12.81 -4.86
N GLU A 24 19.45 -13.38 -3.73
CA GLU A 24 19.10 -14.74 -3.30
C GLU A 24 17.58 -14.91 -3.15
N VAL A 25 16.88 -13.93 -2.59
CA VAL A 25 15.42 -13.94 -2.47
C VAL A 25 14.75 -13.93 -3.85
N ILE A 26 15.20 -13.04 -4.74
CA ILE A 26 14.67 -12.95 -6.11
C ILE A 26 14.82 -14.29 -6.84
N ASP A 27 15.99 -14.92 -6.74
CA ASP A 27 16.27 -16.18 -7.43
C ASP A 27 15.47 -17.36 -6.87
N ARG A 28 15.25 -17.39 -5.56
CA ARG A 28 14.48 -18.46 -4.89
C ARG A 28 12.97 -18.30 -5.04
N VAL A 29 12.46 -17.06 -5.01
CA VAL A 29 11.03 -16.78 -5.08
C VAL A 29 10.54 -16.72 -6.53
N GLY A 30 11.40 -16.29 -7.44
CA GLY A 30 11.04 -16.05 -8.84
C GLY A 30 10.16 -14.81 -9.02
N MET A 31 9.44 -14.74 -10.14
CA MET A 31 8.59 -13.60 -10.47
C MET A 31 7.36 -13.54 -9.57
N VAL A 32 7.20 -12.44 -8.83
CA VAL A 32 6.06 -12.19 -7.95
C VAL A 32 5.02 -11.32 -8.66
N LYS A 33 3.85 -11.86 -8.94
CA LYS A 33 2.73 -11.09 -9.50
C LYS A 33 2.01 -10.30 -8.40
N ARG A 34 2.01 -8.97 -8.49
CA ARG A 34 1.31 -8.09 -7.56
C ARG A 34 0.15 -7.41 -8.25
N ARG A 35 -1.08 -7.71 -7.83
CA ARG A 35 -2.29 -7.08 -8.40
C ARG A 35 -2.27 -5.58 -8.19
N VAL A 36 -2.77 -4.85 -9.20
CA VAL A 36 -2.97 -3.40 -9.17
C VAL A 36 -4.42 -3.07 -9.48
N ILE A 37 -4.84 -1.87 -9.09
CA ILE A 37 -6.15 -1.29 -9.43
C ILE A 37 -5.85 -0.02 -10.24
N PRO A 38 -5.90 -0.06 -11.57
CA PRO A 38 -5.45 1.06 -12.42
C PRO A 38 -6.30 2.33 -12.28
N ASP A 39 -7.59 2.18 -11.97
CA ASP A 39 -8.45 3.31 -11.65
C ASP A 39 -8.10 3.84 -10.25
N LEU A 40 -7.60 5.08 -10.21
CA LEU A 40 -7.06 5.66 -8.98
C LEU A 40 -8.16 5.95 -7.95
N PHE A 41 -9.38 6.31 -8.38
CA PHE A 41 -10.47 6.52 -7.44
C PHE A 41 -10.96 5.19 -6.85
N ALA A 42 -11.10 4.16 -7.65
CA ALA A 42 -11.43 2.82 -7.17
C ALA A 42 -10.34 2.29 -6.21
N ALA A 43 -9.06 2.53 -6.52
CA ALA A 43 -7.94 2.19 -5.64
C ALA A 43 -7.99 2.97 -4.32
N LEU A 44 -8.35 4.25 -4.34
CA LEU A 44 -8.55 5.08 -3.15
C LEU A 44 -9.67 4.52 -2.27
N VAL A 45 -10.81 4.21 -2.86
CA VAL A 45 -11.93 3.60 -2.12
C VAL A 45 -11.51 2.25 -1.54
N HIS A 46 -10.86 1.39 -2.33
CA HIS A 46 -10.32 0.11 -1.87
C HIS A 46 -9.37 0.28 -0.68
N THR A 47 -8.46 1.25 -0.75
CA THR A 47 -7.51 1.55 0.33
C THR A 47 -8.24 1.97 1.62
N ILE A 48 -9.24 2.87 1.53
CA ILE A 48 -10.04 3.29 2.69
C ILE A 48 -10.81 2.11 3.28
N VAL A 49 -11.40 1.26 2.44
CA VAL A 49 -12.12 0.05 2.88
C VAL A 49 -11.20 -0.85 3.72
N GLY A 50 -9.96 -1.07 3.28
CA GLY A 50 -9.01 -1.96 3.93
C GLY A 50 -8.43 -1.46 5.27
N GLN A 51 -8.58 -0.17 5.61
CA GLN A 51 -7.99 0.39 6.83
C GLN A 51 -8.49 -0.28 8.10
N GLN A 52 -7.56 -0.68 8.98
CA GLN A 52 -7.84 -1.23 10.34
C GLN A 52 -8.75 -2.48 10.36
N ILE A 53 -8.75 -3.27 9.30
CA ILE A 53 -9.44 -4.56 9.23
C ILE A 53 -8.50 -5.66 8.71
N SER A 54 -8.89 -6.93 8.88
CA SER A 54 -8.13 -8.04 8.33
C SER A 54 -8.26 -8.11 6.80
N THR A 55 -7.28 -8.71 6.14
CA THR A 55 -7.29 -8.94 4.68
C THR A 55 -8.55 -9.65 4.23
N ARG A 56 -8.99 -10.68 4.97
CA ARG A 56 -10.22 -11.42 4.66
C ARG A 56 -11.48 -10.53 4.72
N ALA A 57 -11.58 -9.69 5.75
CA ALA A 57 -12.70 -8.76 5.88
C ALA A 57 -12.68 -7.71 4.76
N HIS A 58 -11.49 -7.21 4.42
CA HIS A 58 -11.29 -6.28 3.31
C HIS A 58 -11.78 -6.87 1.98
N GLU A 59 -11.32 -8.04 1.62
CA GLU A 59 -11.75 -8.73 0.39
C GLU A 59 -13.26 -8.95 0.35
N THR A 60 -13.84 -9.39 1.47
CA THR A 60 -15.29 -9.62 1.56
C THR A 60 -16.10 -8.34 1.33
N ILE A 61 -15.69 -7.23 1.97
CA ILE A 61 -16.38 -5.94 1.81
C ILE A 61 -16.19 -5.40 0.39
N TRP A 62 -14.97 -5.50 -0.15
CA TRP A 62 -14.68 -5.04 -1.50
C TRP A 62 -15.51 -5.78 -2.56
N GLN A 63 -15.60 -7.10 -2.47
CA GLN A 63 -16.45 -7.91 -3.36
C GLN A 63 -17.93 -7.51 -3.28
N ARG A 64 -18.44 -7.23 -2.07
CA ARG A 64 -19.82 -6.73 -1.89
C ARG A 64 -20.02 -5.38 -2.56
N ILE A 65 -19.06 -4.45 -2.40
CA ILE A 65 -19.09 -3.15 -3.05
C ILE A 65 -19.17 -3.32 -4.57
N GLN A 66 -18.29 -4.11 -5.15
CA GLN A 66 -18.29 -4.36 -6.60
C GLN A 66 -19.58 -5.03 -7.11
N ALA A 67 -20.12 -5.98 -6.36
CA ALA A 67 -21.35 -6.68 -6.73
C ALA A 67 -22.61 -5.79 -6.69
N VAL A 68 -22.68 -4.84 -5.74
CA VAL A 68 -23.85 -3.99 -5.54
C VAL A 68 -23.77 -2.70 -6.34
N ILE A 69 -22.57 -2.09 -6.41
CA ILE A 69 -22.37 -0.76 -6.99
C ILE A 69 -21.92 -0.86 -8.46
N GLY A 70 -21.21 -1.93 -8.83
CA GLY A 70 -20.56 -2.05 -10.13
C GLY A 70 -19.29 -1.19 -10.20
N PRO A 71 -19.11 -0.38 -11.26
CA PRO A 71 -17.97 0.50 -11.39
C PRO A 71 -17.90 1.53 -10.25
N VAL A 72 -16.80 1.55 -9.51
CA VAL A 72 -16.60 2.47 -8.39
C VAL A 72 -16.04 3.79 -8.94
N THR A 73 -16.93 4.71 -9.28
CA THR A 73 -16.57 6.05 -9.79
C THR A 73 -17.06 7.15 -8.85
N PRO A 74 -16.49 8.38 -8.90
CA PRO A 74 -16.97 9.50 -8.08
C PRO A 74 -18.45 9.75 -8.24
N ALA A 75 -18.96 9.77 -9.48
CA ALA A 75 -20.38 10.03 -9.78
C ALA A 75 -21.30 8.95 -9.18
N VAL A 76 -20.92 7.68 -9.29
CA VAL A 76 -21.69 6.56 -8.72
C VAL A 76 -21.73 6.69 -7.19
N ILE A 77 -20.58 6.94 -6.56
CA ILE A 77 -20.48 7.08 -5.09
C ILE A 77 -21.32 8.27 -4.57
N ASP A 78 -21.29 9.40 -5.26
CA ASP A 78 -22.06 10.58 -4.83
C ASP A 78 -23.58 10.39 -4.97
N ALA A 79 -24.03 9.68 -6.00
CA ALA A 79 -25.44 9.38 -6.25
C ALA A 79 -26.04 8.37 -5.25
N LEU A 80 -25.20 7.57 -4.55
CA LEU A 80 -25.68 6.55 -3.61
C LEU A 80 -26.18 7.16 -2.29
N PRO A 81 -27.27 6.65 -1.72
CA PRO A 81 -27.62 6.92 -0.33
C PRO A 81 -26.46 6.51 0.61
N PRO A 82 -26.11 7.31 1.63
CA PRO A 82 -25.04 7.00 2.58
C PRO A 82 -25.22 5.62 3.25
N GLU A 83 -26.45 5.20 3.48
CA GLU A 83 -26.82 3.92 4.08
C GLU A 83 -26.36 2.72 3.23
N THR A 84 -26.32 2.88 1.92
CA THR A 84 -25.86 1.81 1.01
C THR A 84 -24.46 1.36 1.35
N LEU A 85 -23.51 2.28 1.44
CA LEU A 85 -22.12 1.96 1.79
C LEU A 85 -22.01 1.40 3.22
N ARG A 86 -22.80 1.90 4.16
CA ARG A 86 -22.86 1.35 5.53
C ARG A 86 -23.32 -0.09 5.56
N ASN A 87 -24.38 -0.42 4.83
CA ASN A 87 -24.95 -1.77 4.77
C ASN A 87 -23.99 -2.78 4.13
N LEU A 88 -23.01 -2.29 3.33
CA LEU A 88 -21.93 -3.12 2.79
C LEU A 88 -20.81 -3.41 3.80
N GLY A 89 -20.85 -2.80 4.98
CA GLY A 89 -19.91 -3.07 6.09
C GLY A 89 -18.91 -1.93 6.37
N LEU A 90 -19.11 -0.71 5.83
CA LEU A 90 -18.25 0.41 6.12
C LEU A 90 -18.69 1.17 7.39
N SER A 91 -17.73 1.67 8.16
CA SER A 91 -18.01 2.61 9.24
C SER A 91 -18.45 3.97 8.70
N LEU A 92 -19.24 4.72 9.48
CA LEU A 92 -19.65 6.11 9.11
C LEU A 92 -18.47 6.98 8.70
N ARG A 93 -17.34 6.86 9.41
CA ARG A 93 -16.13 7.61 9.11
C ARG A 93 -15.58 7.29 7.72
N LYS A 94 -15.49 6.01 7.36
CA LYS A 94 -15.04 5.59 6.02
C LYS A 94 -15.99 6.06 4.92
N VAL A 95 -17.30 5.97 5.16
CA VAL A 95 -18.31 6.51 4.24
C VAL A 95 -18.10 8.01 4.03
N GLY A 96 -17.86 8.78 5.12
CA GLY A 96 -17.55 10.21 5.03
C GLY A 96 -16.32 10.48 4.17
N TYR A 97 -15.22 9.78 4.39
CA TYR A 97 -13.98 9.96 3.61
C TYR A 97 -14.19 9.67 2.13
N ILE A 98 -14.86 8.57 1.80
CA ILE A 98 -15.11 8.18 0.40
C ILE A 98 -15.99 9.22 -0.31
N ARG A 99 -17.05 9.69 0.34
CA ARG A 99 -17.94 10.69 -0.23
C ARG A 99 -17.29 12.07 -0.35
N SER A 100 -16.50 12.49 0.65
CA SER A 100 -15.73 13.73 0.58
C SER A 100 -14.77 13.73 -0.61
N ALA A 101 -14.04 12.63 -0.80
CA ALA A 101 -13.14 12.48 -1.96
C ALA A 101 -13.92 12.52 -3.28
N ALA A 102 -15.05 11.80 -3.38
CA ALA A 102 -15.89 11.80 -4.59
C ALA A 102 -16.37 13.21 -4.96
N ARG A 103 -16.88 13.98 -3.99
CA ARG A 103 -17.35 15.35 -4.20
C ARG A 103 -16.24 16.29 -4.64
N LYS A 104 -15.08 16.26 -3.96
CA LYS A 104 -13.92 17.10 -4.36
C LYS A 104 -13.51 16.86 -5.81
N ILE A 105 -13.62 15.61 -6.29
CA ILE A 105 -13.32 15.29 -7.69
C ILE A 105 -14.42 15.83 -8.63
N ILE A 106 -15.68 15.63 -8.29
CA ILE A 106 -16.82 16.10 -9.10
C ILE A 106 -16.85 17.64 -9.20
N ASP A 107 -16.59 18.32 -8.08
CA ASP A 107 -16.59 19.78 -7.99
C ASP A 107 -15.33 20.42 -8.61
N GLY A 108 -14.37 19.59 -9.07
CA GLY A 108 -13.12 20.07 -9.67
C GLY A 108 -12.10 20.61 -8.67
N GLU A 109 -12.34 20.43 -7.35
CA GLU A 109 -11.40 20.83 -6.29
C GLU A 109 -10.18 19.90 -6.23
N PHE A 110 -10.32 18.66 -6.72
CA PHE A 110 -9.26 17.67 -6.75
C PHE A 110 -9.22 16.97 -8.11
N ASP A 111 -8.23 17.35 -8.93
CA ASP A 111 -7.97 16.67 -10.20
C ASP A 111 -7.15 15.40 -9.94
N ILE A 112 -7.86 14.26 -9.95
CA ILE A 112 -7.26 12.95 -9.68
C ILE A 112 -6.46 12.43 -10.89
N ASP A 113 -6.82 12.82 -12.10
CA ASP A 113 -6.14 12.38 -13.34
C ASP A 113 -4.81 13.09 -13.52
N ALA A 114 -4.74 14.38 -13.16
CA ALA A 114 -3.49 15.14 -13.19
C ALA A 114 -2.37 14.55 -12.33
N LEU A 115 -2.69 13.72 -11.34
CA LEU A 115 -1.66 13.08 -10.49
C LEU A 115 -0.70 12.19 -11.29
N ARG A 116 -1.11 11.70 -12.45
CA ARG A 116 -0.26 10.82 -13.27
C ARG A 116 1.02 11.52 -13.76
N ASP A 117 0.93 12.82 -14.01
CA ASP A 117 2.00 13.61 -14.62
C ASP A 117 2.84 14.38 -13.59
N LEU A 118 2.48 14.32 -12.31
CA LEU A 118 3.17 15.02 -11.24
C LEU A 118 4.34 14.22 -10.65
N PRO A 119 5.36 14.89 -10.09
CA PRO A 119 6.42 14.25 -9.30
C PRO A 119 5.86 13.51 -8.09
N ASP A 120 6.54 12.44 -7.67
CA ASP A 120 6.09 11.55 -6.58
C ASP A 120 5.85 12.28 -5.26
N GLU A 121 6.68 13.26 -4.92
CA GLU A 121 6.53 14.08 -3.71
C GLU A 121 5.21 14.87 -3.74
N GLU A 122 4.88 15.46 -4.88
CA GLU A 122 3.66 16.25 -5.06
C GLU A 122 2.43 15.33 -5.06
N VAL A 123 2.50 14.17 -5.72
CA VAL A 123 1.43 13.15 -5.69
C VAL A 123 1.15 12.72 -4.25
N CYS A 124 2.21 12.38 -3.51
CA CYS A 124 2.08 11.98 -2.10
C CYS A 124 1.44 13.08 -1.26
N ALA A 125 1.88 14.33 -1.42
CA ALA A 125 1.33 15.49 -0.69
C ALA A 125 -0.16 15.70 -1.02
N ARG A 126 -0.53 15.71 -2.31
CA ARG A 126 -1.93 15.90 -2.73
C ARG A 126 -2.84 14.78 -2.25
N LEU A 127 -2.43 13.51 -2.40
CA LEU A 127 -3.20 12.37 -1.90
C LEU A 127 -3.36 12.43 -0.38
N SER A 128 -2.31 12.80 0.36
CA SER A 128 -2.34 12.89 1.82
C SER A 128 -3.19 14.05 2.35
N ALA A 129 -3.55 15.01 1.51
CA ALA A 129 -4.49 16.08 1.85
C ALA A 129 -5.97 15.63 1.82
N LEU A 130 -6.26 14.46 1.26
CA LEU A 130 -7.60 13.87 1.31
C LEU A 130 -7.88 13.28 2.68
N GLU A 131 -9.12 13.48 3.16
CA GLU A 131 -9.54 12.95 4.45
C GLU A 131 -9.40 11.43 4.52
N GLY A 132 -8.75 10.95 5.57
CA GLY A 132 -8.53 9.52 5.78
C GLY A 132 -7.36 8.92 5.02
N ILE A 133 -6.63 9.69 4.22
CA ILE A 133 -5.43 9.26 3.52
C ILE A 133 -4.20 9.84 4.21
N GLY A 134 -3.40 8.99 4.85
CA GLY A 134 -2.07 9.37 5.35
C GLY A 134 -0.98 9.04 4.34
N VAL A 135 0.27 9.45 4.65
CA VAL A 135 1.45 9.23 3.78
C VAL A 135 1.58 7.77 3.34
N TRP A 136 1.47 6.80 4.26
CA TRP A 136 1.52 5.39 3.91
C TRP A 136 0.43 4.98 2.90
N SER A 137 -0.82 5.46 3.09
CA SER A 137 -1.91 5.17 2.15
C SER A 137 -1.67 5.80 0.79
N ALA A 138 -1.11 7.02 0.75
CA ALA A 138 -0.73 7.69 -0.49
C ALA A 138 0.37 6.90 -1.23
N GLU A 139 1.43 6.49 -0.54
CA GLU A 139 2.49 5.66 -1.11
C GLU A 139 1.96 4.32 -1.66
N MET A 140 1.00 3.68 -0.97
CA MET A 140 0.36 2.46 -1.47
C MET A 140 -0.49 2.72 -2.72
N LEU A 141 -1.18 3.86 -2.83
CA LEU A 141 -1.90 4.26 -4.03
C LEU A 141 -0.94 4.51 -5.20
N MET A 142 0.17 5.18 -4.94
CA MET A 142 1.23 5.41 -5.93
C MET A 142 1.79 4.09 -6.46
N LEU A 143 2.00 3.10 -5.61
CA LEU A 143 2.50 1.79 -6.01
C LEU A 143 1.41 0.96 -6.71
N HIS A 144 0.23 0.80 -6.09
CA HIS A 144 -0.79 -0.16 -6.54
C HIS A 144 -1.74 0.36 -7.62
N SER A 145 -1.77 1.68 -7.87
CA SER A 145 -2.61 2.27 -8.92
C SER A 145 -1.79 3.00 -9.97
N LEU A 146 -0.96 3.95 -9.56
CA LEU A 146 -0.11 4.70 -10.48
C LEU A 146 1.10 3.92 -10.97
N GLN A 147 1.41 2.79 -10.36
CA GLN A 147 2.57 1.93 -10.66
C GLN A 147 3.91 2.70 -10.66
N ARG A 148 4.06 3.65 -9.70
CA ARG A 148 5.30 4.39 -9.55
C ARG A 148 6.46 3.44 -9.22
N PRO A 149 7.61 3.55 -9.92
CA PRO A 149 8.68 2.56 -9.84
C PRO A 149 9.50 2.60 -8.56
N ASP A 150 9.55 3.75 -7.88
CA ASP A 150 10.53 3.98 -6.81
C ASP A 150 9.90 4.31 -5.43
N ILE A 151 8.90 3.54 -5.04
CA ILE A 151 8.27 3.66 -3.72
C ILE A 151 8.83 2.63 -2.75
N LEU A 152 9.47 3.09 -1.67
CA LEU A 152 9.87 2.27 -0.52
C LEU A 152 9.36 2.91 0.77
N SER A 153 8.18 2.49 1.22
CA SER A 153 7.48 3.13 2.33
C SER A 153 8.09 2.79 3.70
N TYR A 154 8.56 3.82 4.42
CA TYR A 154 8.94 3.67 5.83
C TYR A 154 7.73 3.36 6.73
N GLY A 155 6.54 3.87 6.38
CA GLY A 155 5.29 3.61 7.10
C GLY A 155 4.84 2.16 7.03
N ASP A 156 5.33 1.38 6.06
CA ASP A 156 4.91 0.00 5.85
C ASP A 156 5.61 -0.96 6.82
N LEU A 157 4.81 -1.55 7.72
CA LEU A 157 5.30 -2.49 8.73
C LEU A 157 5.86 -3.78 8.10
N ALA A 158 5.28 -4.24 6.99
CA ALA A 158 5.70 -5.46 6.32
C ALA A 158 7.01 -5.23 5.55
N VAL A 159 7.20 -4.06 4.93
CA VAL A 159 8.48 -3.66 4.33
C VAL A 159 9.58 -3.61 5.40
N ARG A 160 9.34 -2.92 6.53
CA ARG A 160 10.31 -2.88 7.64
C ARG A 160 10.61 -4.27 8.21
N ARG A 161 9.58 -5.12 8.32
CA ARG A 161 9.75 -6.52 8.74
C ARG A 161 10.59 -7.29 7.74
N GLY A 162 10.30 -7.16 6.44
CA GLY A 162 11.08 -7.78 5.37
C GLY A 162 12.55 -7.37 5.42
N LEU A 163 12.85 -6.08 5.60
CA LEU A 163 14.21 -5.59 5.78
C LEU A 163 14.90 -6.17 7.01
N ARG A 164 14.21 -6.27 8.17
CA ARG A 164 14.78 -6.91 9.36
C ARG A 164 15.12 -8.38 9.10
N MET A 165 14.18 -9.11 8.52
CA MET A 165 14.37 -10.54 8.23
C MET A 165 15.50 -10.76 7.24
N LEU A 166 15.54 -9.97 6.16
CA LEU A 166 16.53 -10.08 5.11
C LEU A 166 17.95 -9.75 5.60
N HIS A 167 18.10 -8.70 6.41
CA HIS A 167 19.42 -8.19 6.82
C HIS A 167 19.81 -8.52 8.27
N GLY A 168 18.94 -9.20 9.03
CA GLY A 168 19.22 -9.56 10.41
C GLY A 168 19.16 -8.37 11.39
N HIS A 169 18.44 -7.30 11.05
CA HIS A 169 18.29 -6.15 11.92
C HIS A 169 17.27 -6.40 13.01
N ARG A 170 17.47 -5.79 14.18
CA ARG A 170 16.47 -5.78 15.25
C ARG A 170 15.40 -4.71 15.02
N GLU A 171 15.80 -3.60 14.43
CA GLU A 171 14.94 -2.45 14.14
C GLU A 171 15.35 -1.81 12.82
N ILE A 172 14.38 -1.22 12.14
CA ILE A 172 14.59 -0.34 10.98
C ILE A 172 14.08 1.04 11.39
N ASP A 173 15.01 1.91 11.71
CA ASP A 173 14.72 3.33 11.92
C ASP A 173 14.63 4.09 10.58
N ARG A 174 14.32 5.38 10.65
CA ARG A 174 14.16 6.21 9.45
C ARG A 174 15.46 6.33 8.66
N ALA A 175 16.61 6.47 9.32
CA ALA A 175 17.89 6.63 8.67
C ALA A 175 18.31 5.36 7.92
N LEU A 176 18.10 4.20 8.55
CA LEU A 176 18.40 2.91 7.93
C LEU A 176 17.42 2.61 6.78
N SER A 177 16.14 2.94 6.93
CA SER A 177 15.14 2.82 5.86
C SER A 177 15.53 3.68 4.65
N GLU A 178 15.97 4.92 4.87
CA GLU A 178 16.43 5.82 3.81
C GLU A 178 17.69 5.32 3.11
N LYS A 179 18.59 4.64 3.85
CA LYS A 179 19.75 3.97 3.25
C LYS A 179 19.31 2.88 2.26
N TYR A 180 18.31 2.06 2.61
CA TYR A 180 17.77 1.02 1.72
C TYR A 180 16.98 1.64 0.57
N ARG A 181 16.21 2.71 0.80
CA ARG A 181 15.53 3.43 -0.27
C ARG A 181 16.52 3.86 -1.36
N ARG A 182 17.62 4.50 -0.96
CA ARG A 182 18.67 4.91 -1.91
C ARG A 182 19.35 3.72 -2.59
N ARG A 183 19.56 2.62 -1.87
CA ARG A 183 20.18 1.41 -2.42
C ARG A 183 19.34 0.80 -3.54
N TYR A 184 18.02 0.72 -3.34
CA TYR A 184 17.13 0.06 -4.28
C TYR A 184 16.59 0.98 -5.38
N SER A 185 16.75 2.30 -5.24
CA SER A 185 16.38 3.27 -6.26
C SER A 185 17.10 2.97 -7.59
N PRO A 186 16.41 3.08 -8.74
CA PRO A 186 15.03 3.53 -8.97
C PRO A 186 13.97 2.41 -8.93
N CYS A 187 14.25 1.26 -8.33
CA CYS A 187 13.38 0.08 -8.32
C CYS A 187 12.76 -0.21 -6.94
N GLY A 188 12.53 0.83 -6.11
CA GLY A 188 12.02 0.72 -4.75
C GLY A 188 10.71 -0.06 -4.65
N SER A 189 9.79 0.13 -5.60
CA SER A 189 8.51 -0.57 -5.63
C SER A 189 8.66 -2.08 -5.86
N VAL A 190 9.59 -2.48 -6.72
CA VAL A 190 9.90 -3.90 -6.93
C VAL A 190 10.57 -4.49 -5.68
N ALA A 191 11.47 -3.73 -5.05
CA ALA A 191 12.05 -4.15 -3.76
C ALA A 191 10.96 -4.33 -2.69
N CYS A 192 9.94 -3.44 -2.59
CA CYS A 192 8.79 -3.63 -1.72
C CYS A 192 8.08 -4.97 -1.96
N ILE A 193 7.85 -5.35 -3.22
CA ILE A 193 7.16 -6.59 -3.58
C ILE A 193 7.90 -7.82 -3.00
N TYR A 194 9.22 -7.86 -3.13
CA TYR A 194 10.02 -8.95 -2.57
C TYR A 194 10.15 -8.88 -1.04
N LEU A 195 10.23 -7.69 -0.46
CA LEU A 195 10.23 -7.52 1.00
C LEU A 195 8.91 -7.97 1.63
N TRP A 196 7.78 -7.75 0.96
CA TRP A 196 6.50 -8.33 1.39
C TRP A 196 6.49 -9.85 1.30
N ALA A 197 7.05 -10.44 0.25
CA ALA A 197 7.18 -11.89 0.14
C ALA A 197 8.02 -12.46 1.29
N VAL A 198 9.18 -11.86 1.59
CA VAL A 198 10.02 -12.22 2.75
C VAL A 198 9.23 -12.09 4.05
N SER A 199 8.58 -10.96 4.26
CA SER A 199 7.77 -10.68 5.46
C SER A 199 6.63 -11.70 5.64
N SER A 200 6.10 -12.23 4.56
CA SER A 200 5.02 -13.24 4.56
C SER A 200 5.54 -14.66 4.71
N GLY A 201 6.86 -14.87 4.79
CA GLY A 201 7.46 -16.17 5.02
C GLY A 201 7.80 -16.96 3.75
N ALA A 202 7.94 -16.29 2.59
CA ALA A 202 8.35 -16.95 1.34
C ALA A 202 9.70 -17.66 1.44
N ILE A 203 10.56 -17.23 2.37
CA ILE A 203 11.85 -17.86 2.69
C ILE A 203 11.82 -18.30 4.16
N ALA A 204 11.68 -19.60 4.38
CA ALA A 204 11.41 -20.17 5.71
C ALA A 204 12.56 -19.94 6.73
N GLU A 205 13.80 -19.83 6.24
CA GLU A 205 15.00 -19.64 7.07
C GLU A 205 15.14 -18.19 7.58
N LEU A 206 14.58 -17.22 6.87
CA LEU A 206 14.63 -15.82 7.30
C LEU A 206 13.67 -15.61 8.46
N LYS A 207 14.22 -15.24 9.62
CA LYS A 207 13.44 -15.00 10.85
C LYS A 207 13.39 -13.52 11.19
N ASP A 208 12.28 -13.08 11.78
CA ASP A 208 12.17 -11.72 12.29
C ASP A 208 12.84 -11.62 13.67
N HIS A 209 13.95 -10.92 13.74
CA HIS A 209 14.71 -10.66 14.96
C HIS A 209 14.26 -9.38 15.69
N GLY A 210 13.14 -8.79 15.26
CA GLY A 210 12.62 -7.56 15.85
C GLY A 210 12.36 -7.68 17.35
N LEU A 211 12.49 -6.57 18.05
CA LEU A 211 12.14 -6.47 19.46
C LEU A 211 10.66 -6.88 19.65
N LYS A 212 10.40 -7.92 20.43
CA LYS A 212 9.04 -8.24 20.85
C LYS A 212 8.50 -7.02 21.60
N ARG A 213 7.42 -6.40 21.11
CA ARG A 213 6.70 -5.39 21.90
C ARG A 213 6.34 -6.06 23.23
N GLN A 214 6.86 -5.55 24.33
CA GLN A 214 6.33 -5.92 25.64
C GLN A 214 4.85 -5.51 25.66
N PRO A 215 3.94 -6.40 26.07
CA PRO A 215 2.56 -5.98 26.29
C PRO A 215 2.60 -4.85 27.30
N HIS A 216 1.98 -3.71 26.98
CA HIS A 216 1.82 -2.61 27.91
C HIS A 216 1.19 -3.17 29.19
N GLY A 217 2.00 -3.24 30.26
CA GLY A 217 1.52 -3.61 31.57
C GLY A 217 0.44 -2.63 31.98
N ASN A 218 -0.76 -3.14 32.18
CA ASN A 218 -1.87 -2.40 32.74
C ASN A 218 -1.44 -1.92 34.11
N PRO A 219 -1.36 -0.61 34.44
CA PRO A 219 -1.05 -0.19 35.79
C PRO A 219 -2.19 -0.68 36.68
N LYS A 220 -1.85 -1.60 37.60
CA LYS A 220 -2.77 -2.01 38.68
C LYS A 220 -3.19 -0.76 39.42
N LYS A 221 -4.48 -0.46 39.34
CA LYS A 221 -5.12 0.50 40.25
C LYS A 221 -4.97 -0.06 41.67
N SER A 222 -4.22 0.63 42.51
CA SER A 222 -4.24 0.51 43.96
C SER A 222 -5.34 1.40 44.50
#